data_1d49630fee99743a13dfcccd258f28c1
#
_entry.id   1d49630fee99743a13dfcccd258f28c1
#
_cell.length_a   1.000
_cell.length_b   1.000
_cell.length_c   1.000
_cell.angle_alpha   90.00
_cell.angle_beta   90.00
_cell.angle_gamma   90.00
#
_symmetry.space_group_name_H-M   'P 1'
#
loop_
_entity.id
_entity.type
_entity.pdbx_description
1 polymer ?
#
loop_
_entity_poly.entity_id
_entity_poly.type
_entity_poly.pdbx_seq_one_letter_code
_entity_poly.pdbx_strand_id
1 'polypeptide(L)'
;MSSAIPATINAGATEGSFRGDYLGHGYVGTTTVAYTVFDGNNPLDSVQFAINYHITPVGVKEVNKTNSISAPSPNPARSITAFNYNIKSGSKAEVKVINMLGKTVKNFNVNSSTGNIVLSTADLPSGVYFISLNVEGKSSAVQKLVVNR
;
A
#
# COMPACT_ATOMS: atom_id res chain seq x y z
N MET A 1 7.56 -7.73 -32.36
CA MET A 1 7.80 -9.17 -32.18
C MET A 1 6.65 -9.90 -32.85
N SER A 2 6.89 -10.77 -33.82
CA SER A 2 5.82 -11.58 -34.39
C SER A 2 5.72 -12.88 -33.58
N SER A 3 4.47 -13.26 -33.18
CA SER A 3 4.25 -14.57 -32.59
C SER A 3 4.37 -15.63 -33.68
N ALA A 4 5.19 -16.63 -33.44
CA ALA A 4 5.47 -17.69 -34.40
C ALA A 4 4.55 -18.91 -34.27
N ILE A 5 3.54 -18.87 -33.45
CA ILE A 5 2.61 -20.00 -33.21
C ILE A 5 1.29 -19.69 -33.91
N PRO A 6 1.04 -20.29 -35.09
CA PRO A 6 -0.25 -20.12 -35.76
C PRO A 6 -1.33 -20.90 -35.00
N ALA A 7 -2.47 -20.24 -34.76
CA ALA A 7 -3.69 -20.90 -34.29
C ALA A 7 -4.55 -21.23 -35.52
N THR A 8 -5.07 -22.46 -35.59
CA THR A 8 -5.99 -22.85 -36.66
C THR A 8 -7.41 -22.67 -36.19
N ILE A 9 -8.15 -21.78 -36.86
CA ILE A 9 -9.59 -21.56 -36.60
C ILE A 9 -10.34 -22.13 -37.81
N ASN A 10 -11.21 -23.09 -37.59
CA ASN A 10 -12.02 -23.67 -38.64
C ASN A 10 -13.10 -22.69 -39.09
N ALA A 11 -13.55 -22.77 -40.35
CA ALA A 11 -14.59 -21.93 -40.89
C ALA A 11 -15.88 -22.00 -40.03
N GLY A 12 -16.41 -20.85 -39.62
CA GLY A 12 -17.56 -20.74 -38.73
C GLY A 12 -17.30 -20.97 -37.24
N ALA A 13 -16.08 -21.29 -36.86
CA ALA A 13 -15.69 -21.42 -35.45
C ALA A 13 -15.25 -20.07 -34.84
N THR A 14 -15.40 -19.96 -33.53
CA THR A 14 -14.90 -18.82 -32.75
C THR A 14 -13.78 -19.30 -31.86
N GLU A 15 -12.65 -18.60 -31.89
CA GLU A 15 -11.50 -18.86 -31.01
C GLU A 15 -11.43 -17.78 -29.92
N GLY A 16 -11.53 -18.21 -28.67
CA GLY A 16 -11.52 -17.30 -27.51
C GLY A 16 -10.20 -17.29 -26.73
N SER A 17 -9.18 -18.01 -27.23
CA SER A 17 -7.91 -18.15 -26.49
C SER A 17 -6.87 -17.08 -26.82
N PHE A 18 -7.19 -16.08 -27.66
CA PHE A 18 -6.27 -14.99 -27.93
C PHE A 18 -5.94 -14.23 -26.64
N ARG A 19 -4.67 -14.26 -26.29
CA ARG A 19 -4.14 -13.56 -25.14
C ARG A 19 -2.90 -12.73 -25.54
N GLY A 20 -2.98 -11.44 -25.25
CA GLY A 20 -1.85 -10.54 -25.40
C GLY A 20 -1.33 -10.13 -24.02
N ASP A 21 -0.10 -10.50 -23.69
CA ASP A 21 0.57 -10.07 -22.48
C ASP A 21 1.59 -8.98 -22.83
N TYR A 22 1.55 -7.86 -22.12
CA TYR A 22 2.51 -6.78 -22.27
C TYR A 22 3.30 -6.58 -20.98
N LEU A 23 4.63 -6.69 -21.06
CA LEU A 23 5.55 -6.46 -19.95
C LEU A 23 6.13 -5.05 -20.07
N GLY A 24 5.67 -4.14 -19.23
CA GLY A 24 6.05 -2.72 -19.28
C GLY A 24 7.46 -2.41 -18.76
N HIS A 25 8.23 -3.39 -18.29
CA HIS A 25 9.60 -3.22 -17.77
C HIS A 25 9.79 -2.03 -16.80
N GLY A 26 8.76 -1.72 -15.99
CA GLY A 26 8.80 -0.64 -15.00
C GLY A 26 8.48 0.76 -15.54
N TYR A 27 8.22 0.91 -16.83
CA TYR A 27 7.77 2.19 -17.38
C TYR A 27 6.26 2.36 -17.25
N VAL A 28 5.84 3.54 -16.81
CA VAL A 28 4.43 3.94 -16.75
C VAL A 28 4.05 4.71 -18.01
N GLY A 29 2.83 4.56 -18.47
CA GLY A 29 2.33 5.27 -19.64
C GLY A 29 1.31 4.46 -20.42
N THR A 30 1.02 4.91 -21.61
CA THR A 30 0.13 4.23 -22.56
C THR A 30 0.95 3.80 -23.77
N THR A 31 0.78 2.53 -24.16
CA THR A 31 1.30 2.04 -25.44
C THR A 31 0.17 1.39 -26.23
N THR A 32 0.23 1.53 -27.54
CA THR A 32 -0.71 0.87 -28.47
C THR A 32 0.03 -0.23 -29.20
N VAL A 33 -0.48 -1.45 -29.15
CA VAL A 33 0.03 -2.59 -29.89
C VAL A 33 -0.98 -2.94 -30.95
N ALA A 34 -0.54 -2.91 -32.21
CA ALA A 34 -1.35 -3.32 -33.35
C ALA A 34 -1.13 -4.83 -33.61
N TYR A 35 -2.21 -5.53 -33.77
CA TYR A 35 -2.23 -6.95 -34.10
C TYR A 35 -2.82 -7.13 -35.50
N THR A 36 -2.20 -8.00 -36.27
CA THR A 36 -2.73 -8.42 -37.57
C THR A 36 -2.96 -9.94 -37.52
N VAL A 37 -4.19 -10.37 -37.73
CA VAL A 37 -4.55 -11.76 -37.89
C VAL A 37 -4.82 -11.99 -39.37
N PHE A 38 -4.21 -13.01 -39.96
CA PHE A 38 -4.33 -13.30 -41.37
C PHE A 38 -4.47 -14.80 -41.63
N ASP A 39 -5.09 -15.15 -42.74
CA ASP A 39 -5.14 -16.54 -43.20
C ASP A 39 -3.71 -16.99 -43.68
N GLY A 40 -3.20 -18.06 -43.12
CA GLY A 40 -1.90 -18.62 -43.50
C GLY A 40 -1.78 -19.03 -44.96
N ASN A 41 -2.91 -19.36 -45.62
CA ASN A 41 -2.95 -19.72 -47.04
C ASN A 41 -3.24 -18.50 -47.95
N ASN A 42 -3.80 -17.43 -47.41
CA ASN A 42 -4.11 -16.19 -48.12
C ASN A 42 -3.81 -14.99 -47.24
N PRO A 43 -2.56 -14.53 -47.14
CA PRO A 43 -2.17 -13.41 -46.29
C PRO A 43 -2.85 -12.07 -46.60
N LEU A 44 -3.48 -11.95 -47.75
CA LEU A 44 -4.29 -10.77 -48.12
C LEU A 44 -5.63 -10.75 -47.40
N ASP A 45 -6.12 -11.88 -46.93
CA ASP A 45 -7.29 -11.98 -46.07
C ASP A 45 -6.84 -11.79 -44.63
N SER A 46 -6.90 -10.55 -44.17
CA SER A 46 -6.40 -10.17 -42.87
C SER A 46 -7.31 -9.15 -42.17
N VAL A 47 -7.30 -9.20 -40.86
CA VAL A 47 -7.95 -8.19 -40.00
C VAL A 47 -6.91 -7.60 -39.06
N GLN A 48 -6.97 -6.28 -38.91
CA GLN A 48 -6.13 -5.56 -37.98
C GLN A 48 -6.95 -4.98 -36.84
N PHE A 49 -6.43 -5.07 -35.64
CA PHE A 49 -6.98 -4.38 -34.49
C PHE A 49 -5.86 -3.88 -33.57
N ALA A 50 -6.14 -2.90 -32.74
CA ALA A 50 -5.17 -2.34 -31.82
C ALA A 50 -5.67 -2.44 -30.38
N ILE A 51 -4.76 -2.76 -29.46
CA ILE A 51 -5.03 -2.79 -28.04
C ILE A 51 -4.18 -1.70 -27.37
N ASN A 52 -4.84 -0.84 -26.61
CA ASN A 52 -4.18 0.17 -25.80
C ASN A 52 -3.90 -0.40 -24.41
N TYR A 53 -2.63 -0.56 -24.07
CA TYR A 53 -2.19 -0.96 -22.75
C TYR A 53 -1.90 0.29 -21.92
N HIS A 54 -2.66 0.46 -20.84
CA HIS A 54 -2.42 1.51 -19.86
C HIS A 54 -1.65 0.93 -18.66
N ILE A 55 -0.39 1.32 -18.52
CA ILE A 55 0.45 0.89 -17.40
C ILE A 55 0.39 1.98 -16.35
N THR A 56 -0.27 1.68 -15.26
CA THR A 56 -0.31 2.54 -14.08
C THR A 56 0.72 2.06 -13.06
N PRO A 57 1.36 2.97 -12.32
CA PRO A 57 2.23 2.54 -11.23
C PRO A 57 1.38 1.81 -10.19
N VAL A 58 1.60 0.50 -10.03
CA VAL A 58 1.12 -0.27 -8.89
C VAL A 58 2.05 0.04 -7.72
N GLY A 59 2.00 1.26 -7.22
CA GLY A 59 2.65 1.63 -5.98
C GLY A 59 1.57 1.92 -4.95
N VAL A 60 1.78 1.48 -3.72
CA VAL A 60 1.10 2.12 -2.61
C VAL A 60 1.52 3.59 -2.71
N LYS A 61 0.57 4.48 -3.10
CA LYS A 61 0.80 5.91 -3.04
C LYS A 61 1.28 6.16 -1.62
N GLU A 62 2.55 6.49 -1.43
CA GLU A 62 2.96 7.06 -0.16
C GLU A 62 2.12 8.32 -0.02
N VAL A 63 1.04 8.19 0.71
CA VAL A 63 0.30 9.33 1.21
C VAL A 63 1.38 10.08 1.96
N ASN A 64 1.72 11.30 1.50
CA ASN A 64 2.54 12.22 2.27
C ASN A 64 2.01 12.13 3.69
N LYS A 65 2.76 11.42 4.55
CA LYS A 65 2.33 11.15 5.93
C LYS A 65 2.46 12.44 6.70
N THR A 66 1.56 13.37 6.41
CA THR A 66 1.40 14.59 7.18
C THR A 66 1.16 14.25 8.66
N ASN A 67 0.55 13.05 8.90
CA ASN A 67 0.32 12.54 10.25
C ASN A 67 1.10 11.23 10.40
N SER A 68 2.12 11.22 11.23
CA SER A 68 2.99 10.07 11.43
C SER A 68 3.41 9.91 12.88
N ILE A 69 3.77 8.68 13.24
CA ILE A 69 4.35 8.34 14.54
C ILE A 69 5.55 7.42 14.28
N SER A 70 6.68 7.71 14.90
CA SER A 70 7.87 6.88 14.76
C SER A 70 7.72 5.57 15.54
N ALA A 71 8.53 4.58 15.19
CA ALA A 71 8.66 3.39 16.01
C ALA A 71 9.11 3.78 17.44
N PRO A 72 8.52 3.16 18.48
CA PRO A 72 8.95 3.40 19.85
C PRO A 72 10.35 2.82 20.09
N SER A 73 11.18 3.53 20.83
CA SER A 73 12.53 3.10 21.19
C SER A 73 12.82 3.44 22.65
N PRO A 74 13.33 2.47 23.44
CA PRO A 74 13.56 1.07 23.11
C PRO A 74 12.26 0.27 22.92
N ASN A 75 12.34 -0.76 22.07
CA ASN A 75 11.27 -1.73 21.87
C ASN A 75 11.92 -3.12 21.62
N PRO A 76 11.79 -4.09 22.53
CA PRO A 76 10.94 -4.12 23.73
C PRO A 76 11.34 -3.08 24.79
N ALA A 77 10.32 -2.52 25.45
CA ALA A 77 10.46 -1.58 26.55
C ALA A 77 10.41 -2.30 27.90
N ARG A 78 11.26 -1.87 28.85
CA ARG A 78 11.24 -2.39 30.23
C ARG A 78 10.55 -1.43 31.20
N SER A 79 10.98 -0.18 31.21
CA SER A 79 10.47 0.85 32.13
C SER A 79 9.93 2.06 31.38
N ILE A 80 10.60 2.46 30.32
CA ILE A 80 10.24 3.61 29.49
C ILE A 80 10.49 3.32 28.02
N THR A 81 9.75 3.99 27.16
CA THR A 81 10.01 4.08 25.72
C THR A 81 9.65 5.47 25.24
N ALA A 82 10.21 5.90 24.13
CA ALA A 82 9.91 7.20 23.55
C ALA A 82 9.64 7.08 22.07
N PHE A 83 8.83 7.97 21.54
CA PHE A 83 8.52 8.05 20.11
C PHE A 83 8.17 9.49 19.72
N ASN A 84 8.44 9.81 18.47
CA ASN A 84 8.11 11.10 17.90
C ASN A 84 6.81 11.03 17.13
N TYR A 85 6.08 12.15 17.08
CA TYR A 85 4.91 12.29 16.24
C TYR A 85 5.02 13.54 15.37
N ASN A 86 4.34 13.51 14.23
CA ASN A 86 4.15 14.65 13.35
C ASN A 86 2.68 14.67 12.91
N ILE A 87 2.02 15.81 13.01
CA ILE A 87 0.64 16.02 12.59
C ILE A 87 0.53 17.32 11.79
N LYS A 88 -0.49 17.41 10.97
CA LYS A 88 -0.82 18.66 10.27
C LYS A 88 -1.07 19.76 11.31
N SER A 89 -0.44 20.92 11.10
CA SER A 89 -0.64 22.08 11.96
C SER A 89 -2.12 22.46 12.08
N GLY A 90 -2.57 22.76 13.30
CA GLY A 90 -3.95 23.14 13.61
C GLY A 90 -4.93 21.98 13.76
N SER A 91 -4.49 20.72 13.57
CA SER A 91 -5.34 19.54 13.78
C SER A 91 -5.42 19.18 15.26
N LYS A 92 -6.60 18.71 15.69
CA LYS A 92 -6.76 18.08 17.01
C LYS A 92 -6.30 16.64 16.93
N ALA A 93 -5.40 16.25 17.81
CA ALA A 93 -4.88 14.90 17.83
C ALA A 93 -4.69 14.35 19.24
N GLU A 94 -4.72 13.03 19.33
CA GLU A 94 -4.44 12.27 20.55
C GLU A 94 -3.64 11.00 20.20
N VAL A 95 -2.80 10.60 21.13
CA VAL A 95 -2.10 9.31 21.05
C VAL A 95 -2.65 8.38 22.12
N LYS A 96 -3.16 7.24 21.68
CA LYS A 96 -3.68 6.19 22.56
C LYS A 96 -2.73 5.00 22.60
N VAL A 97 -2.49 4.46 23.80
CA VAL A 97 -1.86 3.16 23.98
C VAL A 97 -2.97 2.16 24.27
N ILE A 98 -3.05 1.13 23.46
CA ILE A 98 -4.15 0.16 23.43
C ILE A 98 -3.58 -1.24 23.65
N ASN A 99 -4.20 -2.04 24.52
CA ASN A 99 -3.81 -3.43 24.72
C ASN A 99 -4.39 -4.35 23.63
N MET A 100 -4.03 -5.63 23.66
CA MET A 100 -4.50 -6.66 22.72
C MET A 100 -6.04 -6.84 22.69
N LEU A 101 -6.74 -6.45 23.76
CA LEU A 101 -8.21 -6.52 23.88
C LEU A 101 -8.90 -5.25 23.34
N GLY A 102 -8.14 -4.30 22.79
CA GLY A 102 -8.67 -3.03 22.30
C GLY A 102 -8.93 -1.97 23.37
N LYS A 103 -8.60 -2.26 24.66
CA LYS A 103 -8.77 -1.30 25.75
C LYS A 103 -7.66 -0.26 25.73
N THR A 104 -8.02 1.03 25.75
CA THR A 104 -7.06 2.12 25.93
C THR A 104 -6.53 2.09 27.36
N VAL A 105 -5.22 1.98 27.52
CA VAL A 105 -4.52 1.96 28.81
C VAL A 105 -3.84 3.27 29.14
N LYS A 106 -3.48 4.07 28.11
CA LYS A 106 -2.97 5.43 28.26
C LYS A 106 -3.45 6.31 27.13
N ASN A 107 -3.58 7.61 27.40
CA ASN A 107 -3.98 8.62 26.42
C ASN A 107 -3.15 9.89 26.60
N PHE A 108 -2.71 10.52 25.50
CA PHE A 108 -1.95 11.76 25.47
C PHE A 108 -2.61 12.72 24.47
N ASN A 109 -3.01 13.89 24.95
CA ASN A 109 -3.46 14.95 24.05
C ASN A 109 -2.25 15.62 23.39
N VAL A 110 -2.35 15.85 22.11
CA VAL A 110 -1.29 16.41 21.28
C VAL A 110 -1.73 17.78 20.79
N ASN A 111 -0.99 18.82 21.20
CA ASN A 111 -1.31 20.21 20.90
C ASN A 111 -0.30 20.88 19.96
N SER A 112 0.78 20.20 19.62
CA SER A 112 1.83 20.70 18.72
C SER A 112 1.89 19.87 17.45
N SER A 113 2.28 20.48 16.34
CA SER A 113 2.41 19.78 15.07
C SER A 113 3.49 18.69 15.07
N THR A 114 4.50 18.84 15.93
CA THR A 114 5.55 17.84 16.15
C THR A 114 5.87 17.75 17.63
N GLY A 115 6.32 16.58 18.09
CA GLY A 115 6.77 16.41 19.46
C GLY A 115 7.31 15.02 19.73
N ASN A 116 7.84 14.86 20.94
CA ASN A 116 8.31 13.60 21.50
C ASN A 116 7.42 13.24 22.70
N ILE A 117 7.01 11.97 22.77
CA ILE A 117 6.30 11.43 23.94
C ILE A 117 7.19 10.38 24.58
N VAL A 118 7.46 10.58 25.88
CA VAL A 118 8.10 9.59 26.74
C VAL A 118 6.99 8.83 27.48
N LEU A 119 6.88 7.55 27.20
CA LEU A 119 5.89 6.66 27.76
C LEU A 119 6.52 5.81 28.88
N SER A 120 6.04 5.99 30.10
CA SER A 120 6.34 5.03 31.19
C SER A 120 5.55 3.75 30.97
N THR A 121 6.25 2.62 30.96
CA THR A 121 5.67 1.29 30.88
C THR A 121 5.70 0.54 32.22
N ALA A 122 6.10 1.25 33.30
CA ALA A 122 6.28 0.66 34.62
C ALA A 122 4.99 0.07 35.21
N ASP A 123 3.85 0.61 34.86
CA ASP A 123 2.50 0.18 35.30
C ASP A 123 1.81 -0.76 34.29
N LEU A 124 2.47 -1.05 33.14
CA LEU A 124 1.91 -1.91 32.12
C LEU A 124 2.41 -3.36 32.31
N PRO A 125 1.53 -4.38 32.32
CA PRO A 125 1.94 -5.78 32.27
C PRO A 125 2.79 -6.10 31.03
N SER A 126 3.66 -7.12 31.14
CA SER A 126 4.37 -7.62 29.94
C SER A 126 3.37 -8.07 28.89
N GLY A 127 3.62 -7.68 27.64
CA GLY A 127 2.71 -7.96 26.54
C GLY A 127 2.89 -7.05 25.33
N VAL A 128 1.97 -7.22 24.39
CA VAL A 128 1.92 -6.41 23.15
C VAL A 128 0.88 -5.30 23.29
N TYR A 129 1.26 -4.13 22.91
CA TYR A 129 0.43 -2.92 22.89
C TYR A 129 0.51 -2.27 21.50
N PHE A 130 -0.47 -1.45 21.19
CA PHE A 130 -0.49 -0.63 19.99
C PHE A 130 -0.55 0.85 20.40
N ILE A 131 0.34 1.64 19.82
CA ILE A 131 0.36 3.10 19.97
C ILE A 131 -0.33 3.65 18.73
N SER A 132 -1.51 4.24 18.90
CA SER A 132 -2.35 4.77 17.82
C SER A 132 -2.37 6.30 17.88
N LEU A 133 -1.97 6.94 16.79
CA LEU A 133 -2.15 8.37 16.57
C LEU A 133 -3.51 8.60 15.91
N ASN A 134 -4.40 9.28 16.60
CA ASN A 134 -5.70 9.68 16.10
C ASN A 134 -5.70 11.19 15.82
N VAL A 135 -6.08 11.55 14.60
CA VAL A 135 -6.18 12.95 14.15
C VAL A 135 -7.60 13.20 13.69
N GLU A 136 -8.25 14.25 14.20
CA GLU A 136 -9.65 14.57 13.92
C GLU A 136 -10.60 13.37 14.16
N GLY A 137 -10.33 12.60 15.22
CA GLY A 137 -11.10 11.41 15.59
C GLY A 137 -10.87 10.16 14.73
N LYS A 138 -9.95 10.21 13.77
CA LYS A 138 -9.61 9.06 12.89
C LYS A 138 -8.22 8.55 13.19
N SER A 139 -8.06 7.22 13.22
CA SER A 139 -6.73 6.60 13.33
C SER A 139 -5.91 6.88 12.07
N SER A 140 -4.77 7.54 12.24
CA SER A 140 -3.89 7.99 11.14
C SER A 140 -2.61 7.17 11.05
N ALA A 141 -2.08 6.69 12.18
CA ALA A 141 -0.88 5.87 12.23
C ALA A 141 -0.90 4.96 13.46
N VAL A 142 -0.33 3.77 13.35
CA VAL A 142 -0.23 2.80 14.45
C VAL A 142 1.18 2.20 14.50
N GLN A 143 1.73 2.04 15.71
CA GLN A 143 2.99 1.37 15.96
C GLN A 143 2.82 0.28 17.01
N LYS A 144 3.55 -0.84 16.85
CA LYS A 144 3.58 -1.92 17.82
C LYS A 144 4.61 -1.62 18.92
N LEU A 145 4.20 -1.79 20.17
CA LEU A 145 5.05 -1.74 21.35
C LEU A 145 5.03 -3.10 22.05
N VAL A 146 6.19 -3.61 22.38
CA VAL A 146 6.35 -4.79 23.24
C VAL A 146 6.88 -4.33 24.58
N VAL A 147 6.18 -4.68 25.67
CA VAL A 147 6.61 -4.46 27.04
C VAL A 147 7.14 -5.79 27.59
N ASN A 148 8.39 -5.79 28.07
CA ASN A 148 9.03 -6.97 28.66
C ASN A 148 9.68 -6.56 30.00
N ARG A 149 9.32 -7.25 31.05
CA ARG A 149 9.85 -7.06 32.42
C ARG A 149 10.79 -8.17 32.79
#